data_f5df4e3526773a7bfd63e2c215eb1ac4
#
_entry.id   f5df4e3526773a7bfd63e2c215eb1ac4
#
_cell.length_a   1.000
_cell.length_b   1.000
_cell.length_c   1.000
_cell.angle_alpha   90.00
_cell.angle_beta   90.00
_cell.angle_gamma   90.00
#
_symmetry.space_group_name_H-M   'P 1'
#
loop_
_entity.id
_entity.type
_entity.pdbx_description
1 polymer ?
#
loop_
_entity_poly.entity_id
_entity_poly.type
_entity_poly.pdbx_seq_one_letter_code
_entity_poly.pdbx_strand_id
1 'polypeptide(L)' 'MSSALEAVLAVLVDAGEPIHWTVIQDRALRAGYLDPFVEPDVRGAVLRALRALVADGLVVRTETGVYALA' A
#
# COMPACT_ATOMS: atom_id res chain seq x y z
N MET A 1 -10.38 -12.41 -4.15
CA MET A 1 -9.35 -12.40 -3.10
C MET A 1 -8.48 -11.16 -3.25
N SER A 2 -8.37 -10.31 -2.24
CA SER A 2 -7.55 -9.12 -2.37
C SER A 2 -6.08 -9.46 -2.32
N SER A 3 -5.31 -8.82 -3.20
CA SER A 3 -3.86 -8.87 -3.17
C SER A 3 -3.33 -7.65 -2.42
N ALA A 4 -2.04 -7.68 -2.06
CA ALA A 4 -1.41 -6.51 -1.46
C ALA A 4 -1.43 -5.32 -2.41
N LEU A 5 -1.34 -5.55 -3.73
CA LEU A 5 -1.46 -4.49 -4.74
C LEU A 5 -2.80 -3.78 -4.64
N GLU A 6 -3.89 -4.55 -4.59
CA GLU A 6 -5.24 -4.00 -4.46
C GLU A 6 -5.42 -3.27 -3.15
N ALA A 7 -4.89 -3.83 -2.04
CA ALA A 7 -4.98 -3.22 -0.72
C ALA A 7 -4.30 -1.85 -0.69
N VAL A 8 -3.09 -1.76 -1.23
CA VAL A 8 -2.32 -0.51 -1.26
C VAL A 8 -3.04 0.53 -2.12
N LEU A 9 -3.52 0.13 -3.30
CA LEU A 9 -4.26 1.05 -4.17
C LEU A 9 -5.52 1.57 -3.48
N ALA A 10 -6.29 0.69 -2.83
CA ALA A 10 -7.52 1.09 -2.14
C ALA A 10 -7.22 2.12 -1.05
N VAL A 11 -6.16 1.92 -0.27
CA VAL A 11 -5.77 2.87 0.78
C VAL A 11 -5.37 4.21 0.17
N LEU A 12 -4.59 4.22 -0.90
CA LEU A 12 -4.16 5.47 -1.54
C LEU A 12 -5.32 6.22 -2.19
N VAL A 13 -6.27 5.51 -2.78
CA VAL A 13 -7.49 6.13 -3.32
C VAL A 13 -8.27 6.80 -2.20
N ASP A 14 -8.48 6.10 -1.09
CA ASP A 14 -9.23 6.63 0.05
C ASP A 14 -8.50 7.81 0.71
N ALA A 15 -7.17 7.78 0.75
CA ALA A 15 -6.39 8.84 1.37
C ALA A 15 -6.47 10.16 0.60
N GLY A 16 -6.42 10.10 -0.73
CA GLY A 16 -6.46 11.30 -1.57
C GLY A 16 -5.26 12.23 -1.43
N GLU A 17 -4.20 11.79 -0.77
CA GLU A 17 -3.00 12.57 -0.50
C GLU A 17 -1.80 11.64 -0.29
N PRO A 18 -0.57 12.15 -0.41
CA PRO A 18 0.61 11.33 -0.12
C PRO A 18 0.63 10.89 1.34
N ILE A 19 0.93 9.62 1.59
CA ILE A 19 1.05 9.08 2.94
C ILE A 19 2.23 8.14 3.05
N HIS A 20 2.77 8.01 4.28
CA HIS A 20 3.90 7.14 4.57
C HIS A 20 3.47 5.67 4.49
N TRP A 21 4.38 4.78 4.08
CA TRP A 21 4.06 3.36 3.91
C TRP A 21 3.58 2.69 5.21
N THR A 22 4.04 3.16 6.38
CA THR A 22 3.56 2.63 7.66
C THR A 22 2.08 2.95 7.88
N VAL A 23 1.64 4.10 7.43
CA VAL A 23 0.22 4.49 7.48
C VAL A 23 -0.59 3.67 6.47
N ILE A 24 -0.02 3.44 5.28
CA ILE A 24 -0.67 2.57 4.28
C ILE A 24 -0.89 1.18 4.87
N GLN A 25 0.13 0.60 5.49
CA GLN A 25 0.04 -0.70 6.13
C GLN A 25 -1.02 -0.73 7.23
N ASP A 26 -0.99 0.25 8.13
CA ASP A 26 -1.95 0.33 9.24
C ASP A 26 -3.39 0.43 8.72
N ARG A 27 -3.63 1.31 7.76
CA ARG A 27 -4.97 1.49 7.19
C ARG A 27 -5.45 0.25 6.44
N ALA A 28 -4.56 -0.43 5.71
CA ALA A 28 -4.92 -1.66 5.01
C ALA A 28 -5.35 -2.76 5.98
N LEU A 29 -4.64 -2.88 7.11
CA LEU A 29 -5.00 -3.83 8.16
C LEU A 29 -6.33 -3.48 8.82
N ARG A 30 -6.51 -2.22 9.19
CA ARG A 30 -7.74 -1.76 9.86
C ARG A 30 -8.97 -1.86 8.98
N ALA A 31 -8.81 -1.62 7.68
CA ALA A 31 -9.92 -1.73 6.73
C ALA A 31 -10.24 -3.17 6.34
N GLY A 32 -9.40 -4.13 6.74
CA GLY A 32 -9.58 -5.52 6.36
C GLY A 32 -9.12 -5.83 4.94
N TYR A 33 -8.37 -4.94 4.31
CA TYR A 33 -7.83 -5.17 2.98
C TYR A 33 -6.67 -6.16 2.98
N LEU A 34 -5.96 -6.27 4.11
CA LEU A 34 -4.91 -7.26 4.34
C LEU A 34 -5.24 -8.04 5.61
N ASP A 35 -5.03 -9.35 5.55
CA ASP A 35 -5.24 -10.26 6.68
C ASP A 35 -3.88 -10.81 7.11
N PRO A 36 -3.41 -10.49 8.34
CA PRO A 36 -2.12 -10.97 8.81
C PRO A 36 -2.07 -12.49 9.01
N PHE A 37 -3.22 -13.15 9.10
CA PHE A 37 -3.28 -14.62 9.17
C PHE A 37 -3.07 -15.27 7.80
N VAL A 38 -3.36 -14.54 6.72
CA VAL A 38 -3.17 -15.02 5.35
C VAL A 38 -1.81 -14.55 4.81
N GLU A 39 -1.42 -13.31 5.14
CA GLU A 39 -0.15 -12.72 4.73
C GLU A 39 0.68 -12.41 5.97
N PRO A 40 1.51 -13.37 6.44
CA PRO A 40 2.27 -13.17 7.68
C PRO A 40 3.35 -12.09 7.59
N ASP A 41 3.87 -11.83 6.38
CA ASP A 41 4.82 -10.74 6.15
C ASP A 41 4.11 -9.52 5.55
N VAL A 42 3.25 -8.91 6.35
CA VAL A 42 2.45 -7.74 5.91
C VAL A 42 3.35 -6.61 5.44
N ARG A 43 4.38 -6.28 6.21
CA ARG A 43 5.33 -5.22 5.86
C ARG A 43 5.98 -5.47 4.50
N GLY A 44 6.52 -6.66 4.31
CA GLY A 44 7.16 -7.04 3.05
C GLY A 44 6.20 -7.02 1.88
N ALA A 45 4.97 -7.49 2.09
CA ALA A 45 3.94 -7.48 1.05
C ALA A 45 3.59 -6.05 0.62
N VAL A 46 3.41 -5.13 1.58
CA VAL A 46 3.12 -3.72 1.29
C VAL A 46 4.28 -3.07 0.53
N LEU A 47 5.51 -3.27 0.99
CA LEU A 47 6.68 -2.66 0.34
C LEU A 47 6.91 -3.20 -1.08
N ARG A 48 6.71 -4.52 -1.28
CA ARG A 48 6.79 -5.12 -2.63
C ARG A 48 5.70 -4.60 -3.54
N ALA A 49 4.48 -4.45 -3.01
CA ALA A 49 3.35 -3.91 -3.77
C ALA A 49 3.63 -2.47 -4.20
N LEU A 50 4.12 -1.63 -3.28
CA LEU A 50 4.47 -0.25 -3.60
C LEU A 50 5.55 -0.17 -4.68
N ARG A 51 6.58 -1.01 -4.58
CA ARG A 51 7.63 -1.06 -5.58
C ARG A 51 7.09 -1.43 -6.97
N ALA A 52 6.22 -2.42 -7.03
CA ALA A 52 5.59 -2.85 -8.29
C ALA A 52 4.71 -1.75 -8.87
N LEU A 53 3.91 -1.07 -8.03
CA LEU A 53 3.02 -0.01 -8.47
C LEU A 53 3.79 1.22 -8.97
N VAL A 54 4.92 1.53 -8.35
CA VAL A 54 5.80 2.60 -8.83
C VAL A 54 6.39 2.22 -10.19
N ALA A 55 6.85 0.98 -10.34
CA ALA A 55 7.39 0.50 -11.61
C ALA A 55 6.34 0.56 -12.74
N ASP A 56 5.08 0.31 -12.42
CA ASP A 56 3.98 0.37 -13.38
C ASP A 56 3.45 1.79 -13.63
N GLY A 57 3.95 2.78 -12.91
CA GLY A 57 3.54 4.17 -13.10
C GLY A 57 2.20 4.53 -12.46
N LEU A 58 1.64 3.66 -11.62
CA LEU A 58 0.35 3.90 -10.95
C LEU A 58 0.52 4.66 -9.62
N VAL A 59 1.70 4.59 -9.04
CA VAL A 59 2.04 5.22 -7.76
C VAL A 59 3.36 5.94 -7.92
N VAL A 60 3.52 7.06 -7.24
CA VAL A 60 4.78 7.81 -7.20
C VAL A 60 5.27 7.89 -5.76
N ARG A 61 6.59 7.86 -5.59
CA ARG A 61 7.23 8.15 -4.31
C ARG A 61 7.57 9.62 -4.29
N THR A 62 6.90 10.37 -3.41
CA THR A 62 7.07 11.83 -3.34
C THR A 62 8.29 12.22 -2.51
N GLU A 63 8.61 11.40 -1.50
CA GLU A 63 9.82 11.53 -0.70
C GLU A 63 10.09 10.17 -0.05
N THR A 64 11.16 10.06 0.74
CA THR A 64 11.54 8.78 1.35
C THR A 64 10.37 8.19 2.15
N GLY A 65 9.92 7.01 1.76
CA GLY A 65 8.86 6.29 2.45
C GLY A 65 7.44 6.81 2.21
N VAL A 66 7.25 7.89 1.44
CA VAL A 66 5.95 8.51 1.20
C VAL A 66 5.51 8.28 -0.24
N TYR A 67 4.25 7.86 -0.40
CA TYR A 67 3.70 7.44 -1.68
C TYR A 67 2.35 8.07 -1.94
N ALA A 68 2.03 8.27 -3.22
CA ALA A 68 0.75 8.82 -3.66
C ALA A 68 0.38 8.19 -5.00
N LEU A 69 -0.89 8.29 -5.36
CA LEU A 69 -1.32 7.94 -6.71
C LEU A 69 -0.66 8.87 -7.72
N ALA A 70 -0.27 8.32 -8.85
CA ALA A 70 0.32 9.09 -9.95
C ALA A 70 -0.67 10.05 -10.58
#